data_9eecb2c8bb9f531ece88d431daeae827
#
_entry.id   9eecb2c8bb9f531ece88d431daeae827
#
_cell.length_a   1.000
_cell.length_b   1.000
_cell.length_c   1.000
_cell.angle_alpha   90.00
_cell.angle_beta   90.00
_cell.angle_gamma   90.00
#
_symmetry.space_group_name_H-M   'P 1'
#
loop_
_entity.id
_entity.type
_entity.pdbx_description
1 polymer ?
#
loop_
_entity_poly.entity_id
_entity_poly.type
_entity_poly.pdbx_seq_one_letter_code
_entity_poly.pdbx_strand_id
1 'polypeptide(L)'
;MNKIFALLGTITLSMLAAACSDTKTAKETATVETAGTETAAATNTAVAGSEKSAGIETAAENTAQVEGTKTIILASGATVTWIQDNAGNKLNPRSLFSDASDSLYNSLNMPDGIPASVSTFLVKVDGKFILFDAGLGSFGGQLMSRLAALGVNPDSIGLVYLTHFHVDHISGLVAKDETGNDTKSFKNAAVYAGKVEYDAWMNNIPKNDLQKNIMALYKDNIHLFAFGDTLPHGVLAMDAIGHTPGHTAFQFANLLIVGDLMHGYALQKDHPEINSKKVYYTFSLDITLGFWAAMSI
;
A
#
# COMPACT_ATOMS: atom_id res chain seq x y z
N MET A 1 28.12 -47.59 27.02
CA MET A 1 28.09 -47.28 28.48
C MET A 1 28.47 -45.82 28.68
N ASN A 2 27.67 -45.12 29.51
CA ASN A 2 27.74 -43.72 30.00
C ASN A 2 26.97 -42.70 29.14
N LYS A 3 25.80 -42.46 29.48
CA LYS A 3 25.03 -41.73 30.54
C LYS A 3 24.98 -40.22 30.23
N ILE A 4 23.83 -39.89 29.78
CA ILE A 4 22.92 -38.76 29.85
C ILE A 4 23.10 -37.89 31.13
N PHE A 5 23.12 -36.55 30.95
CA PHE A 5 22.55 -35.64 31.94
C PHE A 5 21.70 -34.56 31.22
N ALA A 6 20.42 -34.63 31.50
CA ALA A 6 19.43 -33.60 31.22
C ALA A 6 19.48 -32.57 32.35
N LEU A 7 19.46 -31.28 32.01
CA LEU A 7 19.27 -30.21 32.97
C LEU A 7 17.96 -29.46 32.59
N LEU A 8 16.88 -29.77 33.34
CA LEU A 8 15.66 -28.97 33.36
C LEU A 8 15.90 -27.71 34.18
N GLY A 9 15.76 -26.57 33.57
CA GLY A 9 15.68 -25.28 34.26
C GLY A 9 14.22 -24.79 34.24
N THR A 10 13.57 -24.89 35.37
CA THR A 10 12.25 -24.30 35.63
C THR A 10 12.39 -22.81 35.84
N ILE A 11 11.71 -22.01 35.01
CA ILE A 11 11.56 -20.56 35.21
C ILE A 11 10.16 -20.34 35.83
N THR A 12 10.16 -19.92 37.09
CA THR A 12 8.95 -19.52 37.84
C THR A 12 8.49 -18.13 37.38
N LEU A 13 7.25 -18.06 36.95
CA LEU A 13 6.54 -16.83 36.61
C LEU A 13 5.99 -16.20 37.88
N SER A 14 6.50 -15.06 38.33
CA SER A 14 5.97 -14.29 39.43
C SER A 14 4.91 -13.32 38.92
N MET A 15 3.64 -13.59 39.25
CA MET A 15 2.54 -12.63 39.15
C MET A 15 2.62 -11.61 40.29
N LEU A 16 2.67 -10.33 39.90
CA LEU A 16 2.44 -9.24 40.85
C LEU A 16 1.03 -8.69 40.60
N ALA A 17 0.13 -8.98 41.51
CA ALA A 17 -1.20 -8.38 41.60
C ALA A 17 -1.08 -7.06 42.38
N ALA A 18 -1.57 -5.96 41.81
CA ALA A 18 -1.80 -4.72 42.53
C ALA A 18 -3.30 -4.43 42.54
N ALA A 19 -3.79 -4.25 43.77
CA ALA A 19 -5.18 -4.18 44.15
C ALA A 19 -5.86 -2.84 43.83
N CYS A 20 -7.17 -2.91 43.62
CA CYS A 20 -8.15 -1.82 43.59
C CYS A 20 -8.16 -0.97 44.86
N SER A 21 -8.46 0.31 44.71
CA SER A 21 -9.19 1.06 45.73
C SER A 21 -10.26 1.93 45.08
N ASP A 22 -11.49 1.65 45.51
CA ASP A 22 -12.71 2.42 45.26
C ASP A 22 -12.64 3.80 45.89
N THR A 23 -13.21 4.80 45.20
CA THR A 23 -13.85 5.92 45.90
C THR A 23 -15.10 6.38 45.16
N LYS A 24 -16.15 6.50 45.94
CA LYS A 24 -17.56 6.77 45.68
C LYS A 24 -17.84 8.23 45.27
N THR A 25 -18.82 8.37 44.42
CA THR A 25 -20.01 9.27 44.45
C THR A 25 -19.87 10.76 44.79
N ALA A 26 -20.30 11.60 43.89
CA ALA A 26 -21.23 12.69 44.19
C ALA A 26 -22.13 13.02 42.99
N LYS A 27 -23.41 12.98 43.29
CA LYS A 27 -24.55 13.28 42.44
C LYS A 27 -24.97 14.71 42.78
N GLU A 28 -25.00 15.58 41.78
CA GLU A 28 -25.63 16.90 41.99
C GLU A 28 -26.65 17.15 40.88
N THR A 29 -27.87 17.30 41.37
CA THR A 29 -29.10 17.62 40.64
C THR A 29 -29.27 19.15 40.72
N ALA A 30 -29.46 19.81 39.63
CA ALA A 30 -30.00 21.16 39.63
C ALA A 30 -31.07 21.33 38.54
N THR A 31 -32.13 21.89 38.98
CA THR A 31 -33.48 22.02 38.50
C THR A 31 -33.65 23.04 37.35
N VAL A 32 -34.70 22.77 36.60
CA VAL A 32 -35.40 23.55 35.56
C VAL A 32 -35.81 24.93 36.06
N GLU A 33 -35.66 25.95 35.21
CA GLU A 33 -36.55 27.11 35.21
C GLU A 33 -36.96 27.49 33.75
N THR A 34 -38.25 27.54 33.55
CA THR A 34 -38.98 27.93 32.37
C THR A 34 -39.41 29.42 32.48
N ALA A 35 -39.21 30.22 31.47
CA ALA A 35 -40.02 31.38 31.06
C ALA A 35 -39.46 31.86 29.74
N GLY A 36 -40.16 32.21 28.71
CA GLY A 36 -41.49 32.73 28.47
C GLY A 36 -41.48 33.17 27.01
N THR A 37 -42.58 32.99 26.36
CA THR A 37 -42.97 33.35 25.00
C THR A 37 -42.70 34.80 24.60
N GLU A 38 -42.20 35.01 23.36
CA GLU A 38 -42.67 36.10 22.51
C GLU A 38 -42.53 35.80 21.03
N THR A 39 -43.65 35.94 20.33
CA THR A 39 -43.87 35.78 18.89
C THR A 39 -43.45 37.04 18.16
N ALA A 40 -42.63 36.90 17.10
CA ALA A 40 -42.59 37.87 16.03
C ALA A 40 -42.40 37.18 14.69
N ALA A 41 -43.43 37.34 13.84
CA ALA A 41 -43.43 36.93 12.44
C ALA A 41 -42.58 37.87 11.60
N ALA A 42 -41.68 37.34 10.77
CA ALA A 42 -41.10 38.04 9.64
C ALA A 42 -40.74 37.08 8.50
N THR A 43 -41.53 37.21 7.49
CA THR A 43 -41.33 37.03 6.03
C THR A 43 -40.19 36.18 5.51
N ASN A 44 -40.59 35.15 4.78
CA ASN A 44 -39.88 34.37 3.78
C ASN A 44 -39.08 35.25 2.80
N THR A 45 -37.78 35.02 2.70
CA THR A 45 -37.04 35.23 1.44
C THR A 45 -36.16 33.98 1.25
N ALA A 46 -36.55 33.13 0.34
CA ALA A 46 -35.79 31.97 -0.08
C ALA A 46 -34.55 32.44 -0.84
N VAL A 47 -33.40 32.25 -0.28
CA VAL A 47 -32.14 32.28 -1.01
C VAL A 47 -31.69 30.83 -1.15
N ALA A 48 -31.85 30.32 -2.37
CA ALA A 48 -31.28 29.04 -2.78
C ALA A 48 -29.76 29.19 -2.83
N GLY A 49 -29.11 28.84 -1.74
CA GLY A 49 -27.67 28.61 -1.70
C GLY A 49 -27.39 27.19 -2.21
N SER A 50 -27.02 27.06 -3.48
CA SER A 50 -26.46 25.83 -4.01
C SER A 50 -25.13 25.59 -3.33
N GLU A 51 -25.06 24.65 -2.41
CA GLU A 51 -23.81 24.08 -1.96
C GLU A 51 -23.15 23.39 -3.15
N LYS A 52 -22.19 24.05 -3.74
CA LYS A 52 -21.32 23.53 -4.78
C LYS A 52 -20.39 22.50 -4.11
N SER A 53 -20.77 21.25 -4.20
CA SER A 53 -19.86 20.12 -4.00
C SER A 53 -18.58 20.44 -4.77
N ALA A 54 -17.46 20.51 -4.08
CA ALA A 54 -16.15 20.67 -4.69
C ALA A 54 -15.87 19.40 -5.50
N GLY A 55 -16.33 19.39 -6.73
CA GLY A 55 -15.99 18.37 -7.71
C GLY A 55 -14.48 18.40 -7.96
N ILE A 56 -13.88 17.24 -7.95
CA ILE A 56 -12.53 17.01 -8.43
C ILE A 56 -12.52 17.43 -9.90
N GLU A 57 -11.95 18.59 -10.21
CA GLU A 57 -11.68 18.96 -11.59
C GLU A 57 -10.58 18.02 -12.12
N THR A 58 -10.99 17.03 -12.91
CA THR A 58 -10.07 16.33 -13.79
C THR A 58 -9.68 17.32 -14.88
N ALA A 59 -8.48 17.88 -14.80
CA ALA A 59 -7.91 18.63 -15.90
C ALA A 59 -7.74 17.69 -17.09
N ALA A 60 -8.71 17.73 -17.99
CA ALA A 60 -8.64 17.06 -19.28
C ALA A 60 -7.70 17.87 -20.18
N GLU A 61 -6.38 17.72 -20.01
CA GLU A 61 -5.47 17.90 -21.13
C GLU A 61 -5.67 16.68 -22.03
N ASN A 62 -6.00 16.95 -23.29
CA ASN A 62 -6.27 15.98 -24.36
C ASN A 62 -4.95 15.32 -24.82
N THR A 63 -4.25 14.65 -23.88
CA THR A 63 -3.18 13.71 -24.19
C THR A 63 -3.81 12.35 -24.29
N ALA A 64 -3.62 11.67 -25.44
CA ALA A 64 -4.11 10.31 -25.63
C ALA A 64 -3.71 9.46 -24.41
N GLN A 65 -4.70 8.93 -23.71
CA GLN A 65 -4.47 8.16 -22.49
C GLN A 65 -3.63 6.92 -22.85
N VAL A 66 -2.47 6.79 -22.23
CA VAL A 66 -1.62 5.61 -22.42
C VAL A 66 -2.36 4.39 -21.84
N GLU A 67 -2.50 3.34 -22.65
CA GLU A 67 -3.18 2.12 -22.24
C GLU A 67 -2.53 1.52 -20.99
N GLY A 68 -3.35 1.04 -20.06
CA GLY A 68 -2.88 0.48 -18.78
C GLY A 68 -2.30 1.54 -17.84
N THR A 69 -2.67 2.82 -18.00
CA THR A 69 -2.30 3.87 -17.06
C THR A 69 -3.50 4.73 -16.67
N LYS A 70 -3.44 5.30 -15.48
CA LYS A 70 -4.43 6.27 -15.01
C LYS A 70 -3.74 7.31 -14.13
N THR A 71 -3.90 8.58 -14.48
CA THR A 71 -3.27 9.69 -13.74
C THR A 71 -4.33 10.49 -12.97
N ILE A 72 -4.00 10.83 -11.74
CA ILE A 72 -4.76 11.76 -10.89
C ILE A 72 -3.83 12.87 -10.39
N ILE A 73 -4.40 14.01 -10.04
CA ILE A 73 -3.70 15.13 -9.40
C ILE A 73 -4.18 15.20 -7.96
N LEU A 74 -3.25 15.16 -7.02
CA LEU A 74 -3.54 15.31 -5.60
C LEU A 74 -3.75 16.80 -5.25
N ALA A 75 -4.42 17.06 -4.12
CA ALA A 75 -4.61 18.41 -3.61
C ALA A 75 -3.30 19.18 -3.37
N SER A 76 -2.19 18.46 -3.17
CA SER A 76 -0.83 19.02 -3.06
C SER A 76 -0.24 19.48 -4.40
N GLY A 77 -0.91 19.25 -5.53
CA GLY A 77 -0.39 19.49 -6.88
C GLY A 77 0.50 18.38 -7.43
N ALA A 78 0.83 17.36 -6.63
CA ALA A 78 1.56 16.20 -7.12
C ALA A 78 0.68 15.36 -8.07
N THR A 79 1.28 14.80 -9.13
CA THR A 79 0.59 13.85 -10.01
C THR A 79 0.95 12.43 -9.62
N VAL A 80 -0.06 11.55 -9.62
CA VAL A 80 0.09 10.12 -9.38
C VAL A 80 -0.42 9.36 -10.59
N THR A 81 0.44 8.59 -11.21
CA THR A 81 0.09 7.71 -12.32
C THR A 81 0.15 6.26 -11.86
N TRP A 82 -1.00 5.60 -11.80
CA TRP A 82 -1.07 4.16 -11.74
C TRP A 82 -0.61 3.58 -13.08
N ILE A 83 0.23 2.55 -13.02
CA ILE A 83 0.76 1.84 -14.18
C ILE A 83 0.51 0.35 -13.96
N GLN A 84 -0.32 -0.25 -14.79
CA GLN A 84 -0.50 -1.70 -14.84
C GLN A 84 0.76 -2.32 -15.44
N ASP A 85 1.43 -3.23 -14.75
CA ASP A 85 2.67 -3.81 -15.25
C ASP A 85 2.47 -5.16 -15.98
N ASN A 86 1.40 -5.89 -15.71
CA ASN A 86 1.06 -7.07 -16.50
C ASN A 86 0.40 -6.71 -17.84
N ALA A 87 0.63 -7.52 -18.86
CA ALA A 87 -0.10 -7.43 -20.12
C ALA A 87 -1.54 -7.96 -19.96
N GLY A 88 -2.50 -7.28 -20.61
CA GLY A 88 -3.89 -7.70 -20.66
C GLY A 88 -4.60 -7.73 -19.29
N ASN A 89 -5.81 -8.30 -19.31
CA ASN A 89 -6.61 -8.46 -18.09
C ASN A 89 -6.17 -9.71 -17.32
N LYS A 90 -6.06 -9.57 -15.99
CA LYS A 90 -5.73 -10.65 -15.07
C LYS A 90 -6.91 -10.88 -14.14
N LEU A 91 -7.25 -12.15 -13.89
CA LEU A 91 -8.18 -12.55 -12.85
C LEU A 91 -7.45 -13.38 -11.81
N ASN A 92 -7.58 -13.02 -10.56
CA ASN A 92 -7.21 -13.92 -9.48
C ASN A 92 -8.29 -14.98 -9.31
N PRO A 93 -7.90 -16.27 -9.24
CA PRO A 93 -8.88 -17.36 -9.17
C PRO A 93 -9.64 -17.33 -7.86
N ARG A 94 -10.89 -17.73 -7.87
CA ARG A 94 -11.76 -17.84 -6.68
C ARG A 94 -11.15 -18.70 -5.58
N SER A 95 -10.37 -19.72 -5.95
CA SER A 95 -9.63 -20.57 -5.01
C SER A 95 -8.61 -19.82 -4.15
N LEU A 96 -8.21 -18.62 -4.55
CA LEU A 96 -7.36 -17.74 -3.74
C LEU A 96 -8.11 -17.17 -2.51
N PHE A 97 -9.42 -17.02 -2.62
CA PHE A 97 -10.32 -16.45 -1.61
C PHE A 97 -11.36 -17.49 -1.19
N SER A 98 -10.90 -18.61 -0.61
CA SER A 98 -11.76 -19.77 -0.33
C SER A 98 -12.89 -19.49 0.66
N ASP A 99 -12.80 -18.41 1.43
CA ASP A 99 -13.81 -18.03 2.42
C ASP A 99 -14.97 -17.23 1.81
N ALA A 100 -14.80 -16.78 0.55
CA ALA A 100 -15.86 -16.10 -0.18
C ALA A 100 -16.84 -17.12 -0.78
N SER A 101 -18.14 -16.93 -0.52
CA SER A 101 -19.20 -17.81 -1.03
C SER A 101 -19.49 -17.57 -2.51
N ASP A 102 -20.05 -18.58 -3.18
CA ASP A 102 -20.56 -18.44 -4.56
C ASP A 102 -21.61 -17.34 -4.70
N SER A 103 -22.46 -17.18 -3.69
CA SER A 103 -23.47 -16.12 -3.65
C SER A 103 -22.83 -14.73 -3.67
N LEU A 104 -21.72 -14.56 -2.93
CA LEU A 104 -20.99 -13.28 -2.90
C LEU A 104 -20.36 -12.98 -4.26
N TYR A 105 -19.67 -13.95 -4.88
CA TYR A 105 -19.11 -13.78 -6.23
C TYR A 105 -20.17 -13.39 -7.26
N ASN A 106 -21.34 -14.03 -7.19
CA ASN A 106 -22.47 -13.73 -8.09
C ASN A 106 -23.03 -12.32 -7.83
N SER A 107 -23.18 -11.90 -6.56
CA SER A 107 -23.66 -10.56 -6.22
C SER A 107 -22.71 -9.45 -6.67
N LEU A 108 -21.41 -9.73 -6.69
CA LEU A 108 -20.39 -8.82 -7.20
C LEU A 108 -20.19 -8.90 -8.73
N ASN A 109 -20.97 -9.75 -9.41
CA ASN A 109 -20.84 -10.00 -10.86
C ASN A 109 -19.43 -10.47 -11.27
N MET A 110 -18.80 -11.32 -10.45
CA MET A 110 -17.43 -11.83 -10.64
C MET A 110 -17.38 -13.38 -10.61
N PRO A 111 -18.19 -14.08 -11.43
CA PRO A 111 -18.32 -15.54 -11.35
C PRO A 111 -17.01 -16.27 -11.67
N ASP A 112 -16.13 -15.71 -12.50
CA ASP A 112 -14.93 -16.34 -13.02
C ASP A 112 -13.65 -16.04 -12.18
N GLY A 113 -13.72 -15.04 -11.30
CA GLY A 113 -12.59 -14.61 -10.49
C GLY A 113 -12.61 -13.10 -10.24
N ILE A 114 -11.62 -12.62 -9.51
CA ILE A 114 -11.54 -11.22 -9.09
C ILE A 114 -10.55 -10.48 -10.00
N PRO A 115 -10.95 -9.36 -10.63
CA PRO A 115 -10.03 -8.52 -11.39
C PRO A 115 -8.81 -8.14 -10.55
N ALA A 116 -7.63 -8.30 -11.14
CA ALA A 116 -6.35 -8.04 -10.50
C ALA A 116 -5.34 -7.48 -11.50
N SER A 117 -4.31 -6.83 -10.99
CA SER A 117 -3.18 -6.36 -11.79
C SER A 117 -1.89 -6.46 -10.98
N VAL A 118 -0.76 -6.56 -11.65
CA VAL A 118 0.51 -6.14 -11.08
C VAL A 118 0.64 -4.65 -11.37
N SER A 119 0.83 -3.86 -10.35
CA SER A 119 0.74 -2.40 -10.46
C SER A 119 1.97 -1.72 -9.87
N THR A 120 2.37 -0.62 -10.49
CA THR A 120 3.35 0.31 -9.94
C THR A 120 2.76 1.71 -9.91
N PHE A 121 3.29 2.60 -9.09
CA PHE A 121 2.82 3.97 -9.02
C PHE A 121 3.97 4.94 -9.27
N LEU A 122 3.80 5.80 -10.27
CA LEU A 122 4.73 6.88 -10.56
C LEU A 122 4.17 8.18 -9.99
N VAL A 123 4.89 8.76 -9.05
CA VAL A 123 4.55 10.07 -8.49
C VAL A 123 5.50 11.13 -9.02
N LYS A 124 4.96 12.24 -9.49
CA LYS A 124 5.74 13.44 -9.83
C LYS A 124 5.40 14.53 -8.83
N VAL A 125 6.41 14.99 -8.10
CA VAL A 125 6.33 16.07 -7.10
C VAL A 125 7.57 16.94 -7.21
N ASP A 126 7.41 18.27 -7.22
CA ASP A 126 8.50 19.25 -7.34
C ASP A 126 9.46 18.95 -8.49
N GLY A 127 8.91 18.50 -9.62
CA GLY A 127 9.69 18.13 -10.81
C GLY A 127 10.50 16.84 -10.70
N LYS A 128 10.39 16.10 -9.60
CA LYS A 128 11.06 14.81 -9.35
C LYS A 128 10.10 13.65 -9.56
N PHE A 129 10.63 12.53 -10.04
CA PHE A 129 9.89 11.28 -10.16
C PHE A 129 10.25 10.31 -9.04
N ILE A 130 9.22 9.74 -8.44
CA ILE A 130 9.28 8.70 -7.41
C ILE A 130 8.50 7.50 -7.95
N LEU A 131 9.08 6.33 -7.90
CA LEU A 131 8.42 5.08 -8.29
C LEU A 131 8.16 4.24 -7.04
N PHE A 132 6.96 3.68 -6.92
CA PHE A 132 6.61 2.69 -5.91
C PHE A 132 6.47 1.34 -6.59
N ASP A 133 7.35 0.41 -6.21
CA ASP A 133 7.62 -0.88 -6.82
C ASP A 133 8.04 -0.81 -8.29
N ALA A 134 8.77 -1.82 -8.72
CA ALA A 134 9.37 -1.86 -10.06
C ALA A 134 8.75 -2.92 -10.99
N GLY A 135 7.79 -3.68 -10.51
CA GLY A 135 7.03 -4.63 -11.31
C GLY A 135 7.80 -5.90 -11.70
N LEU A 136 7.25 -6.59 -12.70
CA LEU A 136 7.67 -7.91 -13.21
C LEU A 136 9.00 -7.90 -13.98
N GLY A 137 9.42 -6.75 -14.51
CA GLY A 137 10.63 -6.68 -15.35
C GLY A 137 10.65 -7.70 -16.50
N SER A 138 11.68 -8.53 -16.55
CA SER A 138 11.84 -9.55 -17.59
C SER A 138 10.80 -10.69 -17.56
N PHE A 139 9.98 -10.77 -16.52
CA PHE A 139 8.88 -11.74 -16.41
C PHE A 139 7.58 -11.25 -17.08
N GLY A 140 7.68 -10.45 -18.12
CA GLY A 140 6.56 -9.94 -18.89
C GLY A 140 6.04 -8.56 -18.45
N GLY A 141 6.85 -7.83 -17.69
CA GLY A 141 6.53 -6.48 -17.24
C GLY A 141 6.35 -5.48 -18.37
N GLN A 142 5.41 -4.55 -18.20
CA GLN A 142 5.08 -3.49 -19.15
C GLN A 142 5.57 -2.11 -18.67
N LEU A 143 6.15 -2.02 -17.48
CA LEU A 143 6.54 -0.74 -16.86
C LEU A 143 7.41 0.10 -17.78
N MET A 144 8.47 -0.49 -18.38
CA MET A 144 9.39 0.26 -19.21
C MET A 144 8.75 0.80 -20.48
N SER A 145 7.89 0.00 -21.13
CA SER A 145 7.16 0.44 -22.33
C SER A 145 6.15 1.54 -22.02
N ARG A 146 5.49 1.45 -20.85
CA ARG A 146 4.53 2.45 -20.39
C ARG A 146 5.21 3.74 -19.93
N LEU A 147 6.35 3.67 -19.26
CA LEU A 147 7.18 4.85 -18.96
C LEU A 147 7.59 5.56 -20.25
N ALA A 148 8.04 4.81 -21.26
CA ALA A 148 8.40 5.38 -22.55
C ALA A 148 7.18 6.05 -23.23
N ALA A 149 6.01 5.41 -23.23
CA ALA A 149 4.77 5.98 -23.76
C ALA A 149 4.30 7.24 -22.99
N LEU A 150 4.59 7.32 -21.69
CA LEU A 150 4.36 8.52 -20.85
C LEU A 150 5.44 9.59 -21.05
N GLY A 151 6.46 9.36 -21.88
CA GLY A 151 7.59 10.29 -22.08
C GLY A 151 8.54 10.37 -20.88
N VAL A 152 8.55 9.37 -20.02
CA VAL A 152 9.38 9.32 -18.81
C VAL A 152 10.62 8.46 -19.07
N ASN A 153 11.80 9.09 -19.01
CA ASN A 153 13.06 8.36 -19.06
C ASN A 153 13.30 7.67 -17.71
N PRO A 154 13.56 6.35 -17.65
CA PRO A 154 13.88 5.64 -16.42
C PRO A 154 15.03 6.28 -15.62
N ASP A 155 16.03 6.86 -16.28
CA ASP A 155 17.15 7.54 -15.62
C ASP A 155 16.74 8.87 -14.93
N SER A 156 15.52 9.39 -15.20
CA SER A 156 14.96 10.55 -14.50
C SER A 156 14.25 10.18 -13.19
N ILE A 157 14.02 8.89 -12.93
CA ILE A 157 13.47 8.42 -11.65
C ILE A 157 14.56 8.47 -10.60
N GLY A 158 14.40 9.35 -9.62
CA GLY A 158 15.39 9.58 -8.58
C GLY A 158 15.22 8.70 -7.34
N LEU A 159 14.01 8.21 -7.10
CA LEU A 159 13.68 7.41 -5.92
C LEU A 159 12.81 6.22 -6.32
N VAL A 160 13.12 5.05 -5.76
CA VAL A 160 12.26 3.86 -5.82
C VAL A 160 11.98 3.39 -4.40
N TYR A 161 10.71 3.31 -4.03
CA TYR A 161 10.25 2.77 -2.76
C TYR A 161 9.70 1.37 -2.98
N LEU A 162 10.21 0.37 -2.25
CA LEU A 162 9.81 -1.02 -2.36
C LEU A 162 8.88 -1.40 -1.21
N THR A 163 7.68 -1.88 -1.54
CA THR A 163 6.73 -2.38 -0.54
C THR A 163 7.23 -3.68 0.06
N HIS A 164 7.75 -4.59 -0.77
CA HIS A 164 8.31 -5.87 -0.37
C HIS A 164 9.13 -6.50 -1.53
N PHE A 165 9.73 -7.68 -1.30
CA PHE A 165 10.71 -8.24 -2.23
C PHE A 165 10.19 -9.44 -3.06
N HIS A 166 8.89 -9.57 -3.28
CA HIS A 166 8.42 -10.54 -4.27
C HIS A 166 8.83 -10.15 -5.69
N VAL A 167 8.88 -11.15 -6.55
CA VAL A 167 9.39 -11.05 -7.93
C VAL A 167 8.68 -9.96 -8.74
N ASP A 168 7.38 -9.88 -8.59
CA ASP A 168 6.52 -8.93 -9.31
C ASP A 168 6.58 -7.49 -8.76
N HIS A 169 7.38 -7.24 -7.74
CA HIS A 169 7.62 -5.89 -7.18
C HIS A 169 9.04 -5.38 -7.42
N ILE A 170 10.01 -6.28 -7.57
CA ILE A 170 11.42 -5.86 -7.65
C ILE A 170 12.11 -6.22 -8.96
N SER A 171 11.57 -7.12 -9.80
CA SER A 171 12.29 -7.61 -10.99
C SER A 171 12.53 -6.54 -12.02
N GLY A 172 11.69 -5.50 -12.08
CA GLY A 172 11.91 -4.36 -12.97
C GLY A 172 13.08 -3.45 -12.60
N LEU A 173 13.70 -3.66 -11.43
CA LEU A 173 14.96 -3.00 -11.07
C LEU A 173 16.14 -3.43 -11.96
N VAL A 174 16.00 -4.57 -12.66
CA VAL A 174 17.07 -5.13 -13.50
C VAL A 174 16.71 -5.02 -14.97
N ALA A 175 17.65 -4.51 -15.75
CA ALA A 175 17.69 -4.60 -17.21
C ALA A 175 18.86 -5.45 -17.65
N LYS A 176 18.90 -5.79 -18.95
CA LYS A 176 20.07 -6.39 -19.59
C LYS A 176 20.78 -5.34 -20.42
N ASP A 177 22.11 -5.33 -20.36
CA ASP A 177 22.94 -4.55 -21.27
C ASP A 177 23.07 -5.25 -22.64
N GLU A 178 23.77 -4.62 -23.57
CA GLU A 178 23.99 -5.13 -24.94
C GLU A 178 24.74 -6.49 -24.96
N THR A 179 25.42 -6.83 -23.88
CA THR A 179 26.18 -8.08 -23.73
C THR A 179 25.39 -9.14 -22.97
N GLY A 180 24.17 -8.81 -22.50
CA GLY A 180 23.27 -9.69 -21.76
C GLY A 180 23.54 -9.73 -20.25
N ASN A 181 24.42 -8.89 -19.72
CA ASN A 181 24.67 -8.80 -18.28
C ASN A 181 23.59 -7.99 -17.58
N ASP A 182 23.36 -8.30 -16.30
CA ASP A 182 22.45 -7.56 -15.46
C ASP A 182 22.99 -6.14 -15.19
N THR A 183 22.13 -5.15 -15.36
CA THR A 183 22.40 -3.74 -15.10
C THR A 183 21.19 -3.08 -14.44
N LYS A 184 21.39 -1.91 -13.84
CA LYS A 184 20.32 -1.13 -13.20
C LYS A 184 19.34 -0.59 -14.26
N SER A 185 18.05 -0.84 -14.08
CA SER A 185 17.00 -0.21 -14.89
C SER A 185 16.87 1.29 -14.59
N PHE A 186 17.05 1.67 -13.34
CA PHE A 186 16.96 3.05 -12.86
C PHE A 186 18.32 3.48 -12.33
N LYS A 187 19.19 3.93 -13.23
CA LYS A 187 20.63 4.14 -12.95
C LYS A 187 20.88 5.17 -11.85
N ASN A 188 20.04 6.21 -11.80
CA ASN A 188 20.19 7.34 -10.89
C ASN A 188 19.33 7.22 -9.63
N ALA A 189 18.54 6.16 -9.48
CA ALA A 189 17.64 6.01 -8.36
C ALA A 189 18.35 5.60 -7.07
N ALA A 190 17.98 6.24 -5.98
CA ALA A 190 18.13 5.69 -4.63
C ALA A 190 16.95 4.72 -4.37
N VAL A 191 17.25 3.50 -3.92
CA VAL A 191 16.25 2.47 -3.63
C VAL A 191 16.03 2.41 -2.13
N TYR A 192 14.81 2.60 -1.69
CA TYR A 192 14.41 2.54 -0.29
C TYR A 192 13.68 1.22 -0.01
N ALA A 193 14.14 0.50 1.00
CA ALA A 193 13.60 -0.79 1.40
C ALA A 193 13.42 -0.90 2.91
N GLY A 194 12.38 -1.55 3.38
CA GLY A 194 12.19 -1.84 4.79
C GLY A 194 13.33 -2.71 5.33
N LYS A 195 13.94 -2.30 6.45
CA LYS A 195 15.06 -3.07 7.04
C LYS A 195 14.62 -4.49 7.40
N VAL A 196 13.41 -4.66 7.92
CA VAL A 196 12.87 -5.98 8.29
C VAL A 196 12.73 -6.87 7.05
N GLU A 197 12.24 -6.34 5.95
CA GLU A 197 12.10 -7.04 4.67
C GLU A 197 13.48 -7.43 4.12
N TYR A 198 14.40 -6.48 4.07
CA TYR A 198 15.76 -6.71 3.60
C TYR A 198 16.45 -7.82 4.41
N ASP A 199 16.43 -7.73 5.74
CA ASP A 199 17.08 -8.71 6.62
C ASP A 199 16.46 -10.12 6.47
N ALA A 200 15.13 -10.21 6.33
CA ALA A 200 14.43 -11.47 6.13
C ALA A 200 14.87 -12.15 4.82
N TRP A 201 14.86 -11.40 3.72
CA TRP A 201 15.22 -11.96 2.41
C TRP A 201 16.71 -12.24 2.27
N MET A 202 17.57 -11.39 2.81
CA MET A 202 19.02 -11.60 2.69
C MET A 202 19.53 -12.76 3.55
N ASN A 203 18.89 -13.04 4.72
CA ASN A 203 19.44 -13.97 5.70
C ASN A 203 18.57 -15.21 5.94
N ASN A 204 17.24 -15.13 5.82
CA ASN A 204 16.34 -16.15 6.38
C ASN A 204 15.49 -16.87 5.32
N ILE A 205 15.08 -16.20 4.26
CA ILE A 205 14.22 -16.79 3.22
C ILE A 205 15.08 -17.59 2.25
N PRO A 206 14.77 -18.91 2.01
CA PRO A 206 15.51 -19.73 1.07
C PRO A 206 15.15 -19.39 -0.38
N LYS A 207 16.03 -19.76 -1.33
CA LYS A 207 15.83 -19.55 -2.78
C LYS A 207 15.63 -18.08 -3.14
N ASN A 208 16.46 -17.23 -2.57
CA ASN A 208 16.41 -15.77 -2.69
C ASN A 208 17.52 -15.20 -3.59
N ASP A 209 18.07 -16.01 -4.51
CA ASP A 209 19.18 -15.58 -5.37
C ASP A 209 18.83 -14.36 -6.22
N LEU A 210 17.59 -14.30 -6.73
CA LEU A 210 17.10 -13.14 -7.48
C LEU A 210 17.16 -11.87 -6.64
N GLN A 211 16.61 -11.92 -5.42
CA GLN A 211 16.59 -10.79 -4.49
C GLN A 211 18.01 -10.34 -4.15
N LYS A 212 18.89 -11.30 -3.83
CA LYS A 212 20.31 -11.01 -3.54
C LYS A 212 21.03 -10.36 -4.70
N ASN A 213 20.82 -10.86 -5.91
CA ASN A 213 21.44 -10.31 -7.12
C ASN A 213 20.96 -8.89 -7.40
N ILE A 214 19.65 -8.65 -7.26
CA ILE A 214 19.06 -7.31 -7.44
C ILE A 214 19.61 -6.33 -6.40
N MET A 215 19.60 -6.73 -5.12
CA MET A 215 20.10 -5.87 -4.04
C MET A 215 21.61 -5.59 -4.20
N ALA A 216 22.39 -6.55 -4.71
CA ALA A 216 23.80 -6.36 -5.01
C ALA A 216 24.04 -5.32 -6.10
N LEU A 217 23.19 -5.23 -7.12
CA LEU A 217 23.28 -4.17 -8.15
C LEU A 217 23.11 -2.77 -7.57
N TYR A 218 22.26 -2.62 -6.57
CA TYR A 218 21.94 -1.33 -5.94
C TYR A 218 22.68 -1.07 -4.63
N LYS A 219 23.63 -1.91 -4.24
CA LYS A 219 24.32 -1.89 -2.92
C LYS A 219 24.79 -0.51 -2.47
N ASP A 220 25.25 0.33 -3.41
CA ASP A 220 25.77 1.66 -3.11
C ASP A 220 24.65 2.74 -3.05
N ASN A 221 23.41 2.38 -3.41
CA ASN A 221 22.27 3.30 -3.49
C ASN A 221 21.04 2.75 -2.73
N ILE A 222 21.20 1.71 -1.91
CA ILE A 222 20.14 1.18 -1.05
C ILE A 222 20.11 1.95 0.27
N HIS A 223 18.90 2.35 0.68
CA HIS A 223 18.61 3.00 1.95
C HIS A 223 17.59 2.17 2.71
N LEU A 224 17.99 1.67 3.88
CA LEU A 224 17.11 0.87 4.73
C LEU A 224 16.38 1.79 5.72
N PHE A 225 15.06 1.62 5.84
CA PHE A 225 14.22 2.38 6.76
C PHE A 225 13.54 1.46 7.79
N ALA A 226 13.02 2.06 8.86
CA ALA A 226 12.14 1.43 9.83
C ALA A 226 10.68 1.88 9.62
N PHE A 227 9.72 1.10 10.12
CA PHE A 227 8.33 1.53 10.16
C PHE A 227 8.19 2.79 11.02
N GLY A 228 7.39 3.74 10.54
CA GLY A 228 7.19 5.05 11.16
C GLY A 228 8.17 6.11 10.67
N ASP A 229 9.20 5.75 9.89
CA ASP A 229 10.10 6.74 9.32
C ASP A 229 9.40 7.59 8.26
N THR A 230 9.71 8.88 8.26
CA THR A 230 9.36 9.80 7.17
C THR A 230 10.52 9.85 6.18
N LEU A 231 10.27 9.32 5.01
CA LEU A 231 11.23 9.24 3.91
C LEU A 231 11.25 10.53 3.06
N PRO A 232 12.18 10.70 2.12
CA PRO A 232 12.20 11.85 1.22
C PRO A 232 10.84 12.17 0.59
N HIS A 233 10.57 13.45 0.38
CA HIS A 233 9.29 14.00 -0.08
C HIS A 233 8.09 13.74 0.85
N GLY A 234 8.34 13.46 2.13
CA GLY A 234 7.29 13.29 3.15
C GLY A 234 6.52 11.97 3.04
N VAL A 235 7.11 10.95 2.44
CA VAL A 235 6.52 9.60 2.39
C VAL A 235 6.67 8.92 3.73
N LEU A 236 5.56 8.53 4.37
CA LEU A 236 5.57 7.77 5.63
C LEU A 236 5.59 6.27 5.33
N ALA A 237 6.56 5.56 5.90
CA ALA A 237 6.64 4.09 5.85
C ALA A 237 5.78 3.49 6.97
N MET A 238 4.76 2.71 6.60
CA MET A 238 3.79 2.14 7.54
C MET A 238 3.97 0.62 7.63
N ASP A 239 3.84 0.09 8.85
CA ASP A 239 3.82 -1.37 9.07
C ASP A 239 2.59 -1.99 8.39
N ALA A 240 2.84 -2.92 7.47
CA ALA A 240 1.84 -3.73 6.79
C ALA A 240 2.27 -5.21 6.73
N ILE A 241 2.99 -5.65 7.77
CA ILE A 241 3.47 -7.03 7.91
C ILE A 241 2.33 -8.02 7.79
N GLY A 242 2.57 -9.12 7.07
CA GLY A 242 1.60 -10.22 6.92
C GLY A 242 1.82 -10.99 5.63
N HIS A 243 1.86 -10.30 4.50
CA HIS A 243 2.16 -10.89 3.18
C HIS A 243 3.64 -11.30 3.09
N THR A 244 4.53 -10.44 3.57
CA THR A 244 5.94 -10.76 3.82
C THR A 244 6.36 -10.28 5.21
N PRO A 245 7.54 -10.71 5.72
CA PRO A 245 8.00 -10.35 7.07
C PRO A 245 8.17 -8.85 7.31
N GLY A 246 8.41 -8.06 6.28
CA GLY A 246 8.64 -6.63 6.37
C GLY A 246 7.83 -5.81 5.36
N HIS A 247 6.70 -6.38 4.89
CA HIS A 247 5.81 -5.67 3.96
C HIS A 247 5.44 -4.29 4.49
N THR A 248 5.58 -3.28 3.63
CA THR A 248 5.42 -1.86 3.96
C THR A 248 4.33 -1.25 3.10
N ALA A 249 3.40 -0.53 3.70
CA ALA A 249 2.54 0.42 3.00
C ALA A 249 3.14 1.83 3.07
N PHE A 250 2.91 2.65 2.05
CA PHE A 250 3.42 4.01 2.00
C PHE A 250 2.28 5.02 1.95
N GLN A 251 2.32 5.99 2.85
CA GLN A 251 1.45 7.15 2.77
C GLN A 251 2.21 8.33 2.15
N PHE A 252 1.66 8.92 1.10
CA PHE A 252 2.13 10.14 0.47
C PHE A 252 0.97 11.15 0.38
N ALA A 253 1.03 12.22 1.14
CA ALA A 253 -0.10 13.15 1.30
C ALA A 253 -1.39 12.42 1.69
N ASN A 254 -2.44 12.50 0.85
CA ASN A 254 -3.71 11.79 1.03
C ASN A 254 -3.81 10.48 0.21
N LEU A 255 -2.69 10.00 -0.34
CA LEU A 255 -2.59 8.72 -1.06
C LEU A 255 -2.00 7.66 -0.12
N LEU A 256 -2.57 6.46 -0.16
CA LEU A 256 -2.03 5.28 0.52
C LEU A 256 -1.74 4.20 -0.53
N ILE A 257 -0.49 3.79 -0.64
CA ILE A 257 -0.02 2.70 -1.50
C ILE A 257 0.20 1.49 -0.59
N VAL A 258 -0.64 0.46 -0.76
CA VAL A 258 -0.76 -0.64 0.21
C VAL A 258 -0.03 -1.92 -0.20
N GLY A 259 0.61 -1.95 -1.37
CA GLY A 259 1.25 -3.16 -1.89
C GLY A 259 0.27 -4.34 -1.91
N ASP A 260 0.74 -5.50 -1.51
CA ASP A 260 -0.01 -6.76 -1.48
C ASP A 260 -0.79 -6.97 -0.16
N LEU A 261 -1.23 -5.88 0.48
CA LEU A 261 -2.17 -5.95 1.60
C LEU A 261 -3.51 -6.58 1.15
N MET A 262 -3.90 -6.33 -0.10
CA MET A 262 -5.08 -6.90 -0.74
C MET A 262 -4.71 -7.50 -2.10
N HIS A 263 -5.21 -8.73 -2.37
CA HIS A 263 -5.03 -9.40 -3.66
C HIS A 263 -6.28 -9.37 -4.54
N GLY A 264 -7.38 -8.81 -4.04
CA GLY A 264 -8.65 -8.68 -4.72
C GLY A 264 -9.42 -7.48 -4.21
N TYR A 265 -8.99 -6.28 -4.60
CA TYR A 265 -9.59 -5.03 -4.13
C TYR A 265 -11.11 -5.00 -4.29
N ALA A 266 -11.63 -5.43 -5.44
CA ALA A 266 -13.06 -5.41 -5.72
C ALA A 266 -13.90 -6.28 -4.73
N LEU A 267 -13.28 -7.28 -4.10
CA LEU A 267 -13.88 -8.09 -3.05
C LEU A 267 -13.52 -7.54 -1.66
N GLN A 268 -12.22 -7.38 -1.39
CA GLN A 268 -11.70 -7.17 -0.04
C GLN A 268 -11.93 -5.76 0.51
N LYS A 269 -12.20 -4.76 -0.33
CA LYS A 269 -12.51 -3.40 0.15
C LYS A 269 -13.81 -3.34 0.97
N ASP A 270 -14.80 -4.18 0.62
CA ASP A 270 -16.11 -4.25 1.29
C ASP A 270 -16.20 -5.50 2.21
N HIS A 271 -15.28 -6.45 2.06
CA HIS A 271 -15.19 -7.71 2.78
C HIS A 271 -13.77 -7.95 3.28
N PRO A 272 -13.25 -7.09 4.19
CA PRO A 272 -11.86 -7.20 4.68
C PRO A 272 -11.63 -8.46 5.52
N GLU A 273 -12.69 -9.12 6.00
CA GLU A 273 -12.62 -10.42 6.69
C GLU A 273 -12.23 -11.58 5.77
N ILE A 274 -12.37 -11.40 4.45
CA ILE A 274 -12.02 -12.43 3.46
C ILE A 274 -10.55 -12.29 3.11
N ASN A 275 -9.74 -13.23 3.63
CA ASN A 275 -8.30 -13.25 3.36
C ASN A 275 -7.98 -14.00 2.08
N SER A 276 -6.97 -13.55 1.36
CA SER A 276 -6.35 -14.37 0.35
C SER A 276 -5.43 -15.41 1.00
N LYS A 277 -5.27 -16.59 0.39
CA LYS A 277 -4.33 -17.62 0.87
C LYS A 277 -2.86 -17.18 0.86
N LYS A 278 -2.57 -16.02 0.31
CA LYS A 278 -1.23 -15.43 0.25
C LYS A 278 -0.94 -14.46 1.39
N VAL A 279 -1.92 -14.14 2.24
CA VAL A 279 -1.77 -13.26 3.40
C VAL A 279 -2.02 -14.09 4.66
N TYR A 280 -1.06 -14.10 5.56
CA TYR A 280 -1.11 -14.93 6.77
C TYR A 280 -1.69 -14.22 8.00
N TYR A 281 -1.96 -12.92 7.91
CA TYR A 281 -2.46 -12.13 9.05
C TYR A 281 -3.52 -11.13 8.58
N THR A 282 -4.57 -11.00 9.37
CA THR A 282 -5.57 -9.94 9.22
C THR A 282 -4.98 -8.64 9.76
N PHE A 283 -4.87 -7.65 8.93
CA PHE A 283 -4.45 -6.31 9.33
C PHE A 283 -5.68 -5.40 9.36
N SER A 284 -5.98 -4.79 10.51
CA SER A 284 -6.96 -3.71 10.58
C SER A 284 -6.20 -2.38 10.50
N LEU A 285 -6.09 -1.84 9.31
CA LEU A 285 -5.67 -0.45 9.14
C LEU A 285 -6.90 0.42 9.43
N ASP A 286 -6.82 1.29 10.43
CA ASP A 286 -7.87 2.29 10.68
C ASP A 286 -7.73 3.40 9.64
N ILE A 287 -8.54 3.28 8.57
CA ILE A 287 -8.38 4.09 7.39
C ILE A 287 -9.45 5.16 7.33
N THR A 288 -9.18 6.23 8.03
CA THR A 288 -9.89 7.51 7.89
C THR A 288 -9.35 8.37 6.74
N LEU A 289 -8.38 7.90 5.97
CA LEU A 289 -7.74 8.61 4.87
C LEU A 289 -8.45 8.34 3.54
N GLY A 290 -8.97 9.38 2.93
CA GLY A 290 -9.98 9.35 1.86
C GLY A 290 -9.55 8.88 0.46
N PHE A 291 -8.37 8.27 0.24
CA PHE A 291 -7.95 7.72 -1.05
C PHE A 291 -7.08 6.46 -0.89
N TRP A 292 -7.52 5.40 -1.59
CA TRP A 292 -6.81 4.14 -1.68
C TRP A 292 -6.19 4.00 -3.06
N ALA A 293 -4.92 3.63 -3.10
CA ALA A 293 -4.32 3.01 -4.25
C ALA A 293 -3.93 1.59 -3.87
N ALA A 294 -4.87 0.67 -4.00
CA ALA A 294 -4.57 -0.74 -3.87
C ALA A 294 -3.86 -1.21 -5.14
N MET A 295 -2.83 -2.03 -5.01
CA MET A 295 -2.08 -2.60 -6.14
C MET A 295 -2.86 -3.68 -6.90
N SER A 296 -4.13 -3.93 -6.55
CA SER A 296 -5.04 -4.84 -7.27
C SER A 296 -6.29 -4.08 -7.65
N ILE A 297 -6.31 -3.52 -8.85
CA ILE A 297 -7.53 -3.02 -9.50
C ILE A 297 -7.89 -3.96 -10.65
#